data_ce2addce2c36de36914230659a83dc3a
#
_entry.id   ce2addce2c36de36914230659a83dc3a
#
_cell.length_a   1.000
_cell.length_b   1.000
_cell.length_c   1.000
_cell.angle_alpha   90.00
_cell.angle_beta   90.00
_cell.angle_gamma   90.00
#
_symmetry.space_group_name_H-M   'P 1'
#
loop_
_entity.id
_entity.type
_entity.pdbx_description
1 polymer ?
#
loop_
_entity_poly.entity_id
_entity_poly.type
_entity_poly.pdbx_seq_one_letter_code
_entity_poly.pdbx_strand_id
1 'polypeptide(L)'
;MVIRTKGREFRAENKAVLLDFLGVKEEAAGPQKVMGDVELIASVPFALAAGGEAGEGIAWTLSTFDLDRFSERIDPAGWDYKRYRDNPVVEWAHRFDIPAIGKIDGLTADDEGLHGLVVFNDRDYDPFGWAIGQRVKAGVIRAGSVGFRVIEIEIPDKETAKDGTMLIFRKQELLEFSICNVPANPFALAKNIEAAKPEPTQDLTCPTFWGGIINNL
;
A
#
# COMPACT_ATOMS: atom_id res chain seq x y z
N MET A 1 11.32 -6.66 3.37
CA MET A 1 10.12 -7.41 3.83
C MET A 1 10.22 -7.67 5.32
N VAL A 2 9.17 -7.44 6.09
CA VAL A 2 9.10 -7.79 7.52
C VAL A 2 8.18 -9.00 7.65
N ILE A 3 8.70 -10.09 8.21
CA ILE A 3 7.97 -11.35 8.39
C ILE A 3 7.70 -11.51 9.88
N ARG A 4 6.43 -11.70 10.27
CA ARG A 4 6.05 -12.04 11.64
C ARG A 4 5.55 -13.47 11.71
N THR A 5 6.21 -14.30 12.51
CA THR A 5 5.75 -15.66 12.77
C THR A 5 5.81 -15.96 14.26
N LYS A 6 4.73 -16.51 14.85
CA LYS A 6 4.65 -16.95 16.24
C LYS A 6 5.26 -15.94 17.24
N GLY A 7 4.98 -14.63 17.05
CA GLY A 7 5.47 -13.57 17.93
C GLY A 7 6.92 -13.13 17.70
N ARG A 8 7.57 -13.56 16.61
CA ARG A 8 8.89 -13.09 16.20
C ARG A 8 8.78 -12.26 14.93
N GLU A 9 9.46 -11.12 14.91
CA GLU A 9 9.65 -10.30 13.72
C GLU A 9 10.96 -10.70 13.06
N PHE A 10 10.92 -10.96 11.75
CA PHE A 10 12.08 -11.29 10.94
C PHE A 10 12.15 -10.35 9.74
N ARG A 11 13.31 -9.87 9.41
CA ARG A 11 13.55 -9.00 8.27
C ARG A 11 14.41 -9.74 7.25
N ALA A 12 13.82 -10.13 6.12
CA ALA A 12 14.59 -10.70 5.01
C ALA A 12 15.30 -9.59 4.24
N GLU A 13 16.64 -9.57 4.29
CA GLU A 13 17.46 -8.58 3.60
C GLU A 13 17.73 -8.95 2.14
N ASN A 14 17.66 -10.24 1.82
CA ASN A 14 17.86 -10.76 0.48
C ASN A 14 17.16 -12.12 0.29
N LYS A 15 17.13 -12.60 -0.97
CA LYS A 15 16.49 -13.87 -1.36
C LYS A 15 17.04 -15.08 -0.59
N ALA A 16 18.35 -15.18 -0.38
CA ALA A 16 18.97 -16.32 0.29
C ALA A 16 18.48 -16.46 1.74
N VAL A 17 18.40 -15.34 2.47
CA VAL A 17 17.89 -15.29 3.85
C VAL A 17 16.40 -15.68 3.89
N LEU A 18 15.62 -15.26 2.89
CA LEU A 18 14.22 -15.65 2.78
C LEU A 18 14.06 -17.16 2.51
N LEU A 19 14.83 -17.71 1.58
CA LEU A 19 14.78 -19.13 1.22
C LEU A 19 15.20 -20.03 2.40
N ASP A 20 16.26 -19.66 3.12
CA ASP A 20 16.71 -20.36 4.33
C ASP A 20 15.61 -20.37 5.41
N PHE A 21 14.98 -19.22 5.64
CA PHE A 21 13.87 -19.10 6.58
C PHE A 21 12.65 -19.98 6.19
N LEU A 22 12.35 -20.07 4.89
CA LEU A 22 11.26 -20.91 4.37
C LEU A 22 11.65 -22.39 4.24
N GLY A 23 12.91 -22.75 4.52
CA GLY A 23 13.42 -24.11 4.38
C GLY A 23 13.51 -24.60 2.93
N VAL A 24 13.63 -23.67 1.98
CA VAL A 24 13.66 -23.93 0.53
C VAL A 24 15.10 -23.95 0.02
N LYS A 25 15.50 -24.98 -0.73
CA LYS A 25 16.83 -25.08 -1.35
C LYS A 25 16.86 -24.31 -2.67
N GLU A 26 17.87 -23.45 -2.85
CA GLU A 26 18.04 -22.62 -4.04
C GLU A 26 18.27 -23.40 -5.35
N GLU A 27 18.65 -24.68 -5.26
CA GLU A 27 19.02 -25.53 -6.40
C GLU A 27 17.86 -26.32 -7.02
N ALA A 28 16.64 -26.15 -6.52
CA ALA A 28 15.49 -26.90 -7.05
C ALA A 28 15.09 -26.40 -8.44
N ALA A 29 14.94 -27.31 -9.39
CA ALA A 29 14.49 -27.00 -10.74
C ALA A 29 12.96 -26.77 -10.74
N GLY A 30 12.53 -25.60 -11.26
CA GLY A 30 11.12 -25.21 -11.40
C GLY A 30 10.57 -24.38 -10.23
N PRO A 31 9.39 -23.76 -10.40
CA PRO A 31 8.76 -22.94 -9.40
C PRO A 31 8.37 -23.76 -8.16
N GLN A 32 8.72 -23.28 -6.99
CA GLN A 32 8.44 -23.95 -5.72
C GLN A 32 7.27 -23.29 -5.02
N LYS A 33 6.34 -24.10 -4.52
CA LYS A 33 5.23 -23.65 -3.68
C LYS A 33 5.53 -23.92 -2.22
N VAL A 34 5.44 -22.90 -1.40
CA VAL A 34 5.57 -23.00 0.06
C VAL A 34 4.22 -22.66 0.67
N MET A 35 3.67 -23.58 1.44
CA MET A 35 2.46 -23.35 2.24
C MET A 35 2.89 -23.18 3.69
N GLY A 36 2.43 -22.14 4.37
CA GLY A 36 2.79 -21.93 5.76
C GLY A 36 1.93 -20.88 6.46
N ASP A 37 1.80 -21.04 7.78
CA ASP A 37 1.22 -20.03 8.68
C ASP A 37 2.24 -18.88 8.92
N VAL A 38 2.51 -18.10 7.86
CA VAL A 38 3.42 -16.96 7.94
C VAL A 38 2.61 -15.70 7.79
N GLU A 39 2.50 -14.90 8.86
CA GLU A 39 2.02 -13.53 8.73
C GLU A 39 3.12 -12.67 8.13
N LEU A 40 2.96 -12.35 6.85
CA LEU A 40 3.78 -11.37 6.17
C LEU A 40 3.00 -10.06 6.13
N ILE A 41 3.51 -9.05 6.80
CA ILE A 41 3.07 -7.68 6.55
C ILE A 41 3.93 -7.18 5.40
N ALA A 42 3.48 -7.47 4.19
CA ALA A 42 4.08 -6.91 3.01
C ALA A 42 3.38 -5.58 2.71
N SER A 43 4.14 -4.52 2.70
CA SER A 43 3.67 -3.21 2.25
C SER A 43 3.68 -3.22 0.74
N VAL A 44 2.55 -3.46 0.12
CA VAL A 44 2.39 -3.36 -1.32
C VAL A 44 1.64 -2.08 -1.64
N PRO A 45 2.05 -1.40 -2.63
CA PRO A 45 1.56 -0.10 -2.97
C PRO A 45 0.51 -0.08 -4.09
N PHE A 46 0.11 1.12 -4.42
CA PHE A 46 -1.22 1.36 -4.79
C PHE A 46 -1.41 2.52 -5.78
N ALA A 47 -2.26 2.35 -6.76
CA ALA A 47 -2.70 3.37 -7.69
C ALA A 47 -4.14 3.80 -7.39
N LEU A 48 -4.40 5.10 -7.41
CA LEU A 48 -5.73 5.66 -7.35
C LEU A 48 -6.44 5.44 -8.70
N ALA A 49 -7.56 4.72 -8.71
CA ALA A 49 -8.43 4.67 -9.87
C ALA A 49 -9.22 5.97 -9.98
N ALA A 50 -9.35 6.51 -11.19
CA ALA A 50 -10.15 7.70 -11.44
C ALA A 50 -11.61 7.45 -11.09
N GLY A 51 -12.19 8.38 -10.30
CA GLY A 51 -13.52 8.26 -9.74
C GLY A 51 -14.63 8.17 -10.76
N GLY A 52 -15.65 7.38 -10.39
CA GLY A 52 -17.03 7.58 -10.80
C GLY A 52 -17.76 8.27 -9.66
N GLU A 53 -18.77 9.08 -9.97
CA GLU A 53 -19.71 9.65 -9.03
C GLU A 53 -20.51 8.53 -8.35
N ALA A 54 -20.01 7.99 -7.25
CA ALA A 54 -20.77 7.10 -6.39
C ALA A 54 -20.33 7.32 -4.95
N GLY A 55 -21.08 8.16 -4.22
CA GLY A 55 -20.85 8.40 -2.80
C GLY A 55 -19.60 9.25 -2.50
N GLU A 56 -19.43 9.67 -1.27
CA GLU A 56 -18.33 10.54 -0.83
C GLU A 56 -16.95 9.83 -0.77
N GLY A 57 -16.80 8.64 -1.36
CA GLY A 57 -15.59 7.82 -1.36
C GLY A 57 -14.63 8.12 -2.51
N ILE A 58 -13.35 7.86 -2.29
CA ILE A 58 -12.30 7.94 -3.31
C ILE A 58 -12.02 6.54 -3.83
N ALA A 59 -12.17 6.34 -5.15
CA ALA A 59 -11.88 5.05 -5.77
C ALA A 59 -10.38 4.72 -5.72
N TRP A 60 -10.09 3.49 -5.37
CA TRP A 60 -8.73 3.01 -5.21
C TRP A 60 -8.58 1.60 -5.80
N THR A 61 -7.40 1.30 -6.42
CA THR A 61 -6.91 -0.06 -6.63
C THR A 61 -6.05 -0.46 -5.41
N LEU A 62 -6.32 -1.36 -4.56
CA LEU A 62 -5.59 -1.68 -3.33
C LEU A 62 -4.34 -2.53 -3.57
N SER A 63 -4.26 -3.26 -4.64
CA SER A 63 -3.14 -4.11 -5.01
C SER A 63 -3.19 -4.41 -6.50
N THR A 64 -2.03 -4.57 -7.12
CA THR A 64 -1.86 -5.01 -8.51
C THR A 64 -0.87 -6.16 -8.60
N PHE A 65 -0.70 -6.75 -9.78
CA PHE A 65 0.34 -7.78 -10.03
C PHE A 65 1.70 -7.17 -10.37
N ASP A 66 1.86 -5.85 -10.32
CA ASP A 66 3.13 -5.20 -10.63
C ASP A 66 4.24 -5.57 -9.64
N LEU A 67 5.50 -5.58 -10.13
CA LEU A 67 6.68 -5.83 -9.32
C LEU A 67 6.89 -4.68 -8.33
N ASP A 68 6.96 -5.00 -7.05
CA ASP A 68 7.17 -4.02 -6.00
C ASP A 68 8.67 -3.74 -5.73
N ARG A 69 8.98 -2.85 -4.77
CA ARG A 69 10.36 -2.50 -4.40
C ARG A 69 11.13 -3.62 -3.70
N PHE A 70 10.44 -4.64 -3.26
CA PHE A 70 11.03 -5.84 -2.65
C PHE A 70 11.18 -6.98 -3.64
N SER A 71 10.90 -6.72 -4.92
CA SER A 71 10.91 -7.73 -5.99
C SER A 71 9.84 -8.81 -5.78
N GLU A 72 8.69 -8.41 -5.27
CA GLU A 72 7.55 -9.27 -4.97
C GLU A 72 6.35 -8.92 -5.85
N ARG A 73 5.48 -9.91 -6.08
CA ARG A 73 4.21 -9.74 -6.78
C ARG A 73 3.09 -10.35 -5.96
N ILE A 74 1.89 -9.76 -6.05
CA ILE A 74 0.68 -10.32 -5.44
C ILE A 74 -0.27 -10.73 -6.55
N ASP A 75 -0.65 -12.00 -6.58
CA ASP A 75 -1.62 -12.52 -7.52
C ASP A 75 -3.03 -12.01 -7.16
N PRO A 76 -3.68 -11.21 -8.04
CA PRO A 76 -5.02 -10.69 -7.77
C PRO A 76 -6.07 -11.78 -7.55
N ALA A 77 -5.93 -12.93 -8.25
CA ALA A 77 -6.84 -14.05 -8.11
C ALA A 77 -6.75 -14.75 -6.75
N GLY A 78 -5.67 -14.51 -6.00
CA GLY A 78 -5.40 -15.13 -4.71
C GLY A 78 -5.98 -14.42 -3.49
N TRP A 79 -6.67 -13.30 -3.66
CA TRP A 79 -7.19 -12.52 -2.54
C TRP A 79 -8.36 -13.20 -1.83
N ASP A 80 -8.22 -13.51 -0.55
CA ASP A 80 -9.33 -13.75 0.39
C ASP A 80 -9.53 -12.50 1.27
N TYR A 81 -10.62 -11.79 1.05
CA TYR A 81 -11.00 -10.58 1.77
C TYR A 81 -12.35 -10.72 2.49
N LYS A 82 -12.85 -11.95 2.66
CA LYS A 82 -14.17 -12.20 3.27
C LYS A 82 -14.26 -11.67 4.69
N ARG A 83 -13.25 -11.96 5.52
CA ARG A 83 -13.21 -11.49 6.91
C ARG A 83 -12.98 -9.98 7.02
N TYR A 84 -12.16 -9.43 6.12
CA TYR A 84 -11.91 -7.99 6.10
C TYR A 84 -13.20 -7.19 5.81
N ARG A 85 -14.14 -7.73 5.03
CA ARG A 85 -15.44 -7.08 4.78
C ARG A 85 -16.28 -6.88 6.04
N ASP A 86 -16.09 -7.68 7.08
CA ASP A 86 -16.83 -7.54 8.34
C ASP A 86 -16.34 -6.33 9.15
N ASN A 87 -15.11 -5.89 8.93
CA ASN A 87 -14.49 -4.71 9.55
C ASN A 87 -13.50 -4.05 8.58
N PRO A 88 -13.97 -3.38 7.50
CA PRO A 88 -13.14 -2.93 6.38
C PRO A 88 -12.43 -1.60 6.69
N VAL A 89 -11.63 -1.57 7.75
CA VAL A 89 -10.96 -0.38 8.24
C VAL A 89 -9.84 0.10 7.31
N VAL A 90 -9.67 1.42 7.24
CA VAL A 90 -8.52 2.07 6.62
C VAL A 90 -7.63 2.63 7.72
N GLU A 91 -6.37 2.18 7.73
CA GLU A 91 -5.39 2.56 8.72
C GLU A 91 -4.47 3.69 8.21
N TRP A 92 -3.68 4.29 9.09
CA TRP A 92 -2.61 5.21 8.75
C TRP A 92 -1.25 4.55 8.94
N ALA A 93 -0.52 4.35 7.84
CA ALA A 93 0.89 3.91 7.84
C ALA A 93 1.14 2.63 8.67
N HIS A 94 0.21 1.64 8.60
CA HIS A 94 0.24 0.38 9.36
C HIS A 94 0.30 0.59 10.89
N ARG A 95 -0.34 1.65 11.38
CA ARG A 95 -0.37 2.03 12.79
C ARG A 95 -1.65 1.51 13.46
N PHE A 96 -1.56 0.37 14.13
CA PHE A 96 -2.67 -0.24 14.87
C PHE A 96 -2.86 0.33 16.28
N ASP A 97 -2.02 1.27 16.69
CA ASP A 97 -2.08 1.98 17.98
C ASP A 97 -2.89 3.27 17.92
N ILE A 98 -3.38 3.65 16.76
CA ILE A 98 -4.32 4.76 16.56
C ILE A 98 -5.62 4.25 15.95
N PRO A 99 -6.76 4.92 16.17
CA PRO A 99 -8.02 4.55 15.52
C PRO A 99 -7.93 4.62 14.00
N ALA A 100 -8.69 3.75 13.32
CA ALA A 100 -8.81 3.76 11.86
C ALA A 100 -9.27 5.12 11.34
N ILE A 101 -8.68 5.57 10.24
CA ILE A 101 -8.93 6.88 9.63
C ILE A 101 -10.08 6.88 8.62
N GLY A 102 -10.68 5.71 8.38
CA GLY A 102 -11.79 5.54 7.43
C GLY A 102 -12.15 4.08 7.24
N LYS A 103 -12.93 3.79 6.21
CA LYS A 103 -13.33 2.44 5.80
C LYS A 103 -13.26 2.26 4.28
N ILE A 104 -13.31 1.00 3.82
CA ILE A 104 -13.47 0.66 2.41
C ILE A 104 -14.90 0.17 2.15
N ASP A 105 -15.56 0.76 1.17
CA ASP A 105 -16.80 0.27 0.60
C ASP A 105 -16.56 -0.38 -0.77
N GLY A 106 -17.43 -1.30 -1.19
CA GLY A 106 -17.42 -1.87 -2.54
C GLY A 106 -16.15 -2.67 -2.91
N LEU A 107 -15.53 -3.36 -1.95
CA LEU A 107 -14.31 -4.14 -2.18
C LEU A 107 -14.54 -5.29 -3.18
N THR A 108 -13.76 -5.31 -4.27
CA THR A 108 -13.80 -6.30 -5.36
C THR A 108 -12.40 -6.64 -5.83
N ALA A 109 -12.22 -7.84 -6.38
CA ALA A 109 -11.00 -8.25 -7.05
C ALA A 109 -11.30 -8.71 -8.49
N ASP A 110 -10.42 -8.34 -9.42
CA ASP A 110 -10.44 -8.75 -10.82
C ASP A 110 -9.01 -9.03 -11.33
N ASP A 111 -8.82 -9.21 -12.63
CA ASP A 111 -7.51 -9.51 -13.24
C ASP A 111 -6.53 -8.34 -13.13
N GLU A 112 -7.00 -7.11 -12.93
CA GLU A 112 -6.16 -5.92 -12.79
C GLU A 112 -5.69 -5.73 -11.34
N GLY A 113 -6.46 -6.21 -10.35
CA GLY A 113 -6.10 -6.05 -8.95
C GLY A 113 -7.23 -6.18 -7.94
N LEU A 114 -7.00 -5.64 -6.77
CA LEU A 114 -7.97 -5.49 -5.70
C LEU A 114 -8.41 -4.03 -5.62
N HIS A 115 -9.71 -3.75 -5.64
CA HIS A 115 -10.28 -2.42 -5.78
C HIS A 115 -11.32 -2.12 -4.70
N GLY A 116 -11.51 -0.84 -4.37
CA GLY A 116 -12.53 -0.40 -3.42
C GLY A 116 -12.67 1.12 -3.37
N LEU A 117 -13.65 1.59 -2.61
CA LEU A 117 -13.89 3.00 -2.34
C LEU A 117 -13.43 3.32 -0.92
N VAL A 118 -12.43 4.19 -0.78
CA VAL A 118 -11.98 4.69 0.53
C VAL A 118 -12.86 5.85 0.95
N VAL A 119 -13.55 5.68 2.07
CA VAL A 119 -14.36 6.70 2.73
C VAL A 119 -13.65 7.13 4.00
N PHE A 120 -13.16 8.37 4.04
CA PHE A 120 -12.49 8.92 5.22
C PHE A 120 -13.50 9.32 6.30
N ASN A 121 -13.04 9.28 7.55
CA ASN A 121 -13.83 9.70 8.70
C ASN A 121 -14.17 11.18 8.61
N ASP A 122 -15.30 11.56 9.25
CA ASP A 122 -15.75 12.95 9.32
C ASP A 122 -14.89 13.76 10.31
N ARG A 123 -14.75 15.05 10.03
CA ARG A 123 -13.99 16.00 10.83
C ARG A 123 -14.48 16.11 12.27
N ASP A 124 -15.79 15.94 12.47
CA ASP A 124 -16.42 16.19 13.77
C ASP A 124 -15.97 15.21 14.86
N TYR A 125 -15.64 13.96 14.46
CA TYR A 125 -15.16 12.94 15.40
C TYR A 125 -13.73 12.45 15.14
N ASP A 126 -13.16 12.67 13.94
CA ASP A 126 -11.79 12.34 13.59
C ASP A 126 -11.13 13.42 12.73
N PRO A 127 -10.70 14.53 13.35
CA PRO A 127 -9.99 15.59 12.62
C PRO A 127 -8.71 15.11 11.91
N PHE A 128 -8.04 14.09 12.44
CA PHE A 128 -6.82 13.54 11.85
C PHE A 128 -7.14 12.77 10.56
N GLY A 129 -8.04 11.78 10.58
CA GLY A 129 -8.44 11.01 9.41
C GLY A 129 -9.04 11.91 8.32
N TRP A 130 -9.88 12.88 8.72
CA TRP A 130 -10.37 13.88 7.80
C TRP A 130 -9.24 14.66 7.13
N ALA A 131 -8.24 15.13 7.88
CA ALA A 131 -7.10 15.88 7.34
C ALA A 131 -6.24 15.05 6.39
N ILE A 132 -6.09 13.73 6.62
CA ILE A 132 -5.47 12.80 5.68
C ILE A 132 -6.31 12.72 4.40
N GLY A 133 -7.62 12.58 4.51
CA GLY A 133 -8.54 12.57 3.37
C GLY A 133 -8.45 13.83 2.52
N GLN A 134 -8.32 15.03 3.13
CA GLN A 134 -8.11 16.28 2.38
C GLN A 134 -6.78 16.29 1.63
N ARG A 135 -5.70 15.73 2.22
CA ARG A 135 -4.39 15.60 1.53
C ARG A 135 -4.45 14.63 0.37
N VAL A 136 -5.24 13.56 0.49
CA VAL A 136 -5.49 12.63 -0.62
C VAL A 136 -6.28 13.33 -1.72
N LYS A 137 -7.38 14.02 -1.41
CA LYS A 137 -8.17 14.80 -2.38
C LYS A 137 -7.33 15.87 -3.10
N ALA A 138 -6.40 16.50 -2.38
CA ALA A 138 -5.46 17.48 -2.93
C ALA A 138 -4.29 16.85 -3.71
N GLY A 139 -4.20 15.51 -3.80
CA GLY A 139 -3.10 14.82 -4.50
C GLY A 139 -1.75 14.86 -3.79
N VAL A 140 -1.69 15.34 -2.54
CA VAL A 140 -0.45 15.40 -1.74
C VAL A 140 -0.05 14.00 -1.25
N ILE A 141 -1.02 13.21 -0.82
CA ILE A 141 -0.85 11.79 -0.48
C ILE A 141 -1.59 10.98 -1.53
N ARG A 142 -0.89 10.05 -2.17
CA ARG A 142 -1.43 9.29 -3.31
C ARG A 142 -1.18 7.80 -3.18
N ALA A 143 -0.59 7.37 -2.08
CA ALA A 143 -0.14 6.00 -1.88
C ALA A 143 -0.89 5.31 -0.75
N GLY A 144 -1.11 4.02 -0.93
CA GLY A 144 -1.62 3.13 0.09
C GLY A 144 -0.82 1.83 0.13
N SER A 145 -1.18 0.94 1.01
CA SER A 145 -0.48 -0.32 1.23
C SER A 145 -1.43 -1.32 1.87
N VAL A 146 -1.37 -2.57 1.45
CA VAL A 146 -2.14 -3.67 2.04
C VAL A 146 -1.30 -4.39 3.09
N GLY A 147 -1.92 -4.75 4.22
CA GLY A 147 -1.40 -5.75 5.13
C GLY A 147 -2.17 -7.05 4.94
N PHE A 148 -1.45 -8.17 4.81
CA PHE A 148 -2.08 -9.45 4.53
C PHE A 148 -1.35 -10.62 5.17
N ARG A 149 -2.08 -11.70 5.38
CA ARG A 149 -1.53 -12.99 5.80
C ARG A 149 -1.28 -13.85 4.57
N VAL A 150 -0.09 -14.38 4.45
CA VAL A 150 0.29 -15.26 3.35
C VAL A 150 -0.24 -16.68 3.58
N ILE A 151 -0.84 -17.25 2.53
CA ILE A 151 -1.36 -18.62 2.52
C ILE A 151 -0.52 -19.50 1.57
N GLU A 152 -0.20 -18.98 0.38
CA GLU A 152 0.57 -19.72 -0.62
C GLU A 152 1.57 -18.78 -1.30
N ILE A 153 2.83 -19.22 -1.36
CA ILE A 153 3.94 -18.51 -2.02
C ILE A 153 4.45 -19.35 -3.17
N GLU A 154 4.79 -18.71 -4.26
CA GLU A 154 5.56 -19.27 -5.35
C GLU A 154 6.90 -18.58 -5.45
N ILE A 155 7.98 -19.38 -5.50
CA ILE A 155 9.32 -18.90 -5.82
C ILE A 155 9.53 -19.17 -7.30
N PRO A 156 9.59 -18.14 -8.16
CA PRO A 156 9.74 -18.32 -9.59
C PRO A 156 11.10 -18.91 -9.92
N ASP A 157 11.16 -19.73 -10.97
CA ASP A 157 12.42 -20.22 -11.52
C ASP A 157 13.22 -19.10 -12.23
N LYS A 158 14.43 -19.39 -12.68
CA LYS A 158 15.32 -18.41 -13.33
C LYS A 158 14.73 -17.86 -14.64
N GLU A 159 13.86 -18.59 -15.31
CA GLU A 159 13.25 -18.14 -16.55
C GLU A 159 12.09 -17.18 -16.31
N THR A 160 11.27 -17.44 -15.33
CA THR A 160 10.15 -16.61 -14.89
C THR A 160 10.63 -15.37 -14.11
N ALA A 161 11.78 -15.45 -13.46
CA ALA A 161 12.39 -14.36 -12.67
C ALA A 161 13.25 -13.38 -13.49
N LYS A 162 13.17 -13.39 -14.83
CA LYS A 162 13.98 -12.50 -15.71
C LYS A 162 13.75 -11.01 -15.45
N ASP A 163 12.59 -10.65 -14.96
CA ASP A 163 12.22 -9.28 -14.58
C ASP A 163 12.65 -8.88 -13.16
N GLY A 164 13.35 -9.77 -12.45
CA GLY A 164 13.79 -9.57 -11.08
C GLY A 164 12.80 -10.03 -10.02
N THR A 165 11.70 -10.70 -10.39
CA THR A 165 10.73 -11.24 -9.42
C THR A 165 11.40 -12.29 -8.54
N MET A 166 11.41 -12.06 -7.23
CA MET A 166 11.94 -13.01 -6.24
C MET A 166 10.84 -13.91 -5.67
N LEU A 167 9.62 -13.37 -5.57
CA LEU A 167 8.53 -14.01 -4.86
C LEU A 167 7.18 -13.63 -5.48
N ILE A 168 6.25 -14.58 -5.53
CA ILE A 168 4.86 -14.34 -5.93
C ILE A 168 3.96 -14.86 -4.81
N PHE A 169 3.14 -13.99 -4.24
CA PHE A 169 2.07 -14.38 -3.33
C PHE A 169 0.89 -14.88 -4.16
N ARG A 170 0.64 -16.19 -4.13
CA ARG A 170 -0.42 -16.85 -4.90
C ARG A 170 -1.75 -16.90 -4.18
N LYS A 171 -1.73 -16.98 -2.83
CA LYS A 171 -2.94 -16.87 -2.00
C LYS A 171 -2.62 -16.09 -0.74
N GLN A 172 -3.47 -15.15 -0.42
CA GLN A 172 -3.32 -14.26 0.73
C GLN A 172 -4.68 -13.81 1.27
N GLU A 173 -4.74 -13.63 2.59
CA GLU A 173 -5.90 -13.06 3.28
C GLU A 173 -5.63 -11.59 3.57
N LEU A 174 -6.51 -10.70 3.11
CA LEU A 174 -6.42 -9.27 3.43
C LEU A 174 -6.73 -9.04 4.91
N LEU A 175 -5.82 -8.37 5.62
CA LEU A 175 -5.97 -8.02 7.03
C LEU A 175 -6.30 -6.55 7.22
N GLU A 176 -5.65 -5.65 6.44
CA GLU A 176 -5.86 -4.21 6.52
C GLU A 176 -5.45 -3.51 5.23
N PHE A 177 -5.87 -2.28 5.08
CA PHE A 177 -5.39 -1.32 4.09
C PHE A 177 -5.02 -0.02 4.77
N SER A 178 -3.83 0.50 4.45
CA SER A 178 -3.31 1.74 5.01
C SER A 178 -3.08 2.80 3.96
N ILE A 179 -3.37 4.06 4.30
CA ILE A 179 -2.84 5.21 3.59
C ILE A 179 -1.43 5.50 4.12
N CYS A 180 -0.45 5.73 3.24
CA CYS A 180 0.94 5.95 3.64
C CYS A 180 1.64 7.00 2.78
N ASN A 181 2.75 7.57 3.31
CA ASN A 181 3.55 8.56 2.59
C ASN A 181 4.49 7.94 1.55
N VAL A 182 5.06 6.77 1.87
CA VAL A 182 6.04 6.09 1.04
C VAL A 182 5.58 4.65 0.81
N PRO A 183 5.13 4.33 -0.39
CA PRO A 183 4.68 2.99 -0.73
C PRO A 183 5.87 2.05 -0.98
N ALA A 184 5.68 0.75 -0.87
CA ALA A 184 6.68 -0.24 -1.25
C ALA A 184 6.91 -0.29 -2.77
N ASN A 185 5.91 -0.07 -3.64
CA ASN A 185 6.07 -0.02 -5.10
C ASN A 185 6.13 1.43 -5.63
N PRO A 186 7.07 1.80 -6.45
CA PRO A 186 7.20 3.14 -7.03
C PRO A 186 6.13 3.49 -8.07
N PHE A 187 5.44 2.50 -8.63
CA PHE A 187 4.45 2.69 -9.70
C PHE A 187 3.02 2.91 -9.19
N ALA A 188 2.81 2.81 -7.89
CA ALA A 188 1.52 3.09 -7.25
C ALA A 188 1.25 4.58 -7.09
N LEU A 189 1.25 5.27 -8.18
CA LEU A 189 0.90 6.68 -8.24
C LEU A 189 -0.58 6.80 -8.63
N ALA A 190 -1.30 7.70 -7.95
CA ALA A 190 -2.65 8.08 -8.32
C ALA A 190 -2.70 8.45 -9.81
N LYS A 191 -3.41 7.66 -10.60
CA LYS A 191 -3.72 8.00 -11.98
C LYS A 191 -4.90 8.97 -11.94
N ASN A 192 -4.76 10.15 -12.55
CA ASN A 192 -5.81 11.15 -12.75
C ASN A 192 -6.37 11.88 -11.51
N ILE A 193 -5.56 12.18 -10.51
CA ILE A 193 -5.77 13.44 -9.83
C ILE A 193 -5.22 14.49 -10.82
N GLU A 194 -6.08 15.26 -11.49
CA GLU A 194 -5.61 16.51 -12.07
C GLU A 194 -4.92 17.26 -10.94
N ALA A 195 -3.59 17.39 -11.03
CA ALA A 195 -2.88 18.32 -10.18
C ALA A 195 -3.64 19.63 -10.35
N ALA A 196 -4.24 20.15 -9.27
CA ALA A 196 -4.88 21.45 -9.33
C ALA A 196 -3.87 22.35 -10.06
N LYS A 197 -4.27 22.88 -11.23
CA LYS A 197 -3.40 23.79 -11.97
C LYS A 197 -2.97 24.82 -10.93
N PRO A 198 -1.66 25.03 -10.74
CA PRO A 198 -1.24 26.07 -9.82
C PRO A 198 -1.99 27.33 -10.26
N GLU A 199 -2.85 27.86 -9.38
CA GLU A 199 -3.40 29.20 -9.58
C GLU A 199 -2.21 30.06 -9.97
N PRO A 200 -2.30 30.92 -11.03
CA PRO A 200 -1.21 31.79 -11.39
C PRO A 200 -0.77 32.46 -10.12
N THR A 201 0.45 32.21 -9.71
CA THR A 201 1.03 32.75 -8.48
C THR A 201 0.75 34.25 -8.50
N GLN A 202 -0.24 34.70 -7.69
CA GLN A 202 -0.27 36.07 -7.29
C GLN A 202 1.14 36.35 -6.80
N ASP A 203 1.79 37.31 -7.44
CA ASP A 203 3.16 37.73 -7.14
C ASP A 203 3.28 37.90 -5.63
N LEU A 204 3.74 36.85 -4.94
CA LEU A 204 4.13 36.89 -3.56
C LEU A 204 5.51 37.61 -3.55
N THR A 205 5.53 38.86 -3.98
CA THR A 205 6.52 39.80 -3.49
C THR A 205 6.34 39.83 -1.98
N CYS A 206 7.13 38.97 -1.32
CA CYS A 206 7.18 38.88 0.13
C CYS A 206 7.47 40.34 0.65
N PRO A 207 6.49 41.04 1.26
CA PRO A 207 6.80 42.28 1.83
C PRO A 207 7.69 42.01 3.03
N THR A 208 9.03 42.21 2.86
CA THR A 208 9.96 42.68 3.90
C THR A 208 9.68 42.19 5.34
N PHE A 209 9.49 40.93 5.56
CA PHE A 209 9.52 40.40 6.94
C PHE A 209 10.97 40.27 7.46
N TRP A 210 11.97 40.20 6.58
CA TRP A 210 13.39 40.08 6.95
C TRP A 210 14.15 41.41 6.98
N GLY A 211 13.55 42.53 6.55
CA GLY A 211 14.19 43.84 6.56
C GLY A 211 14.33 44.48 7.95
N GLY A 212 13.69 43.93 8.99
CA GLY A 212 13.67 44.48 10.34
C GLY A 212 14.72 43.92 11.31
N ILE A 213 15.45 42.86 10.95
CA ILE A 213 16.35 42.18 11.89
C ILE A 213 17.83 42.51 11.67
N ILE A 214 18.21 43.13 10.53
CA ILE A 214 19.63 43.35 10.20
C ILE A 214 20.14 44.75 10.58
N ASN A 215 19.28 45.65 11.03
CA ASN A 215 19.70 47.02 11.37
C ASN A 215 19.91 47.29 12.88
N ASN A 216 20.00 46.25 13.72
CA ASN A 216 20.30 46.40 15.15
C ASN A 216 21.35 45.37 15.64
N LEU A 217 22.45 45.20 14.88
CA LEU A 217 23.68 44.61 15.38
C LEU A 217 24.84 45.51 15.04
#